data_f56d3257464366fde58976b546947d71
#
_entry.id   f56d3257464366fde58976b546947d71
#
_cell.length_a   1.000
_cell.length_b   1.000
_cell.length_c   1.000
_cell.angle_alpha   90.00
_cell.angle_beta   90.00
_cell.angle_gamma   90.00
#
_symmetry.space_group_name_H-M   'P 1'
#
loop_
_entity.id
_entity.type
_entity.pdbx_description
1 polymer ?
#
loop_
_entity_poly.entity_id
_entity_poly.type
_entity_poly.pdbx_seq_one_letter_code
_entity_poly.pdbx_strand_id
1 'polypeptide(L)'
;HYDKKFLAKIEEKRKKPLAFVQGFNIFLILIIISFILTLNMTFTVVDDYVYWGIIGKYLYINNHLPVAGCALDPRILAYTPGTSLIHYFFYFLMGKYSVHISYFAQNIILISALFVVVDKENIKKSIAYLGILIILLTLFFGSVFTKLQVDYLLSIICFSIFWIYYNEKNIHLKLLT
;
A
#
# COMPACT_ATOMS: atom_id res chain seq x y z
N HIS A 1 25.67 -21.50 37.57
CA HIS A 1 24.72 -20.40 37.55
C HIS A 1 24.91 -19.67 36.20
N TYR A 2 24.17 -20.09 35.16
CA TYR A 2 24.14 -19.32 33.91
C TYR A 2 23.40 -18.01 34.24
N ASP A 3 24.04 -16.90 33.91
CA ASP A 3 23.51 -15.55 34.16
C ASP A 3 22.14 -15.42 33.46
N LYS A 4 21.08 -15.17 34.23
CA LYS A 4 19.72 -14.96 33.69
C LYS A 4 19.66 -13.91 32.59
N LYS A 5 20.57 -12.91 32.64
CA LYS A 5 20.72 -11.91 31.56
C LYS A 5 21.25 -12.51 30.26
N PHE A 6 22.15 -13.49 30.31
CA PHE A 6 22.68 -14.16 29.13
C PHE A 6 21.61 -15.02 28.45
N LEU A 7 20.83 -15.78 29.22
CA LEU A 7 19.71 -16.58 28.70
C LEU A 7 18.61 -15.69 28.10
N ALA A 8 18.25 -14.57 28.74
CA ALA A 8 17.29 -13.60 28.21
C ALA A 8 17.77 -13.00 26.87
N LYS A 9 19.08 -12.71 26.72
CA LYS A 9 19.65 -12.18 25.48
C LYS A 9 19.65 -13.21 24.34
N ILE A 10 19.83 -14.49 24.65
CA ILE A 10 19.71 -15.59 23.67
C ILE A 10 18.26 -15.75 23.23
N GLU A 11 17.31 -15.72 24.15
CA GLU A 11 15.88 -15.81 23.87
C GLU A 11 15.39 -14.63 23.02
N GLU A 12 15.82 -13.42 23.33
CA GLU A 12 15.52 -12.22 22.54
C GLU A 12 16.07 -12.34 21.11
N LYS A 13 17.33 -12.81 20.94
CA LYS A 13 17.95 -13.04 19.64
C LYS A 13 17.22 -14.11 18.81
N ARG A 14 16.63 -15.11 19.46
CA ARG A 14 15.85 -16.17 18.81
C ARG A 14 14.45 -15.74 18.40
N LYS A 15 13.84 -14.81 19.16
CA LYS A 15 12.48 -14.30 18.87
C LYS A 15 12.44 -13.37 17.65
N LYS A 16 13.50 -12.58 17.40
CA LYS A 16 13.55 -11.60 16.28
C LYS A 16 13.32 -12.19 14.89
N PRO A 17 14.00 -13.29 14.48
CA PRO A 17 13.76 -13.89 13.17
C PRO A 17 12.34 -14.45 13.02
N LEU A 18 11.80 -15.07 14.07
CA LEU A 18 10.46 -15.65 14.05
C LEU A 18 9.37 -14.57 13.88
N ALA A 19 9.50 -13.46 14.57
CA ALA A 19 8.57 -12.33 14.46
C ALA A 19 8.61 -11.67 13.07
N PHE A 20 9.80 -11.59 12.45
CA PHE A 20 9.93 -11.12 11.07
C PHE A 20 9.20 -12.04 10.09
N VAL A 21 9.38 -13.36 10.21
CA VAL A 21 8.70 -14.36 9.36
C VAL A 21 7.18 -14.29 9.54
N GLN A 22 6.69 -14.14 10.77
CA GLN A 22 5.26 -13.99 11.05
C GLN A 22 4.68 -12.72 10.43
N GLY A 23 5.37 -11.57 10.57
CA GLY A 23 4.97 -10.33 9.93
C GLY A 23 4.92 -10.45 8.41
N PHE A 24 5.96 -11.03 7.80
CA PHE A 24 6.01 -11.26 6.36
C PHE A 24 4.88 -12.18 5.87
N ASN A 25 4.56 -13.23 6.61
CA ASN A 25 3.45 -14.12 6.25
C ASN A 25 2.10 -13.39 6.28
N ILE A 26 1.85 -12.53 7.27
CA ILE A 26 0.63 -11.71 7.32
C ILE A 26 0.57 -10.78 6.11
N PHE A 27 1.67 -10.12 5.77
CA PHE A 27 1.74 -9.27 4.59
C PHE A 27 1.38 -10.05 3.32
N LEU A 28 1.99 -11.22 3.11
CA LEU A 28 1.70 -12.07 1.95
C LEU A 28 0.24 -12.50 1.91
N ILE A 29 -0.35 -12.89 3.04
CA ILE A 29 -1.76 -13.27 3.13
C ILE A 29 -2.65 -12.10 2.71
N LEU A 30 -2.39 -10.88 3.19
CA LEU A 30 -3.15 -9.68 2.83
C LEU A 30 -3.03 -9.37 1.33
N ILE A 31 -1.85 -9.51 0.74
CA ILE A 31 -1.62 -9.34 -0.70
C ILE A 31 -2.41 -10.38 -1.51
N ILE A 32 -2.38 -11.65 -1.11
CA ILE A 32 -3.14 -12.72 -1.78
C ILE A 32 -4.65 -12.46 -1.67
N ILE A 33 -5.14 -12.10 -0.49
CA ILE A 33 -6.55 -11.75 -0.30
C ILE A 33 -6.93 -10.57 -1.20
N SER A 34 -6.11 -9.52 -1.23
CA SER A 34 -6.34 -8.36 -2.07
C SER A 34 -6.38 -8.73 -3.56
N PHE A 35 -5.45 -9.57 -4.02
CA PHE A 35 -5.46 -10.07 -5.40
C PHE A 35 -6.77 -10.79 -5.73
N ILE A 36 -7.21 -11.72 -4.88
CA ILE A 36 -8.47 -12.47 -5.09
C ILE A 36 -9.68 -11.53 -5.12
N LEU A 37 -9.76 -10.60 -4.18
CA LEU A 37 -10.87 -9.65 -4.09
C LEU A 37 -10.96 -8.71 -5.30
N THR A 38 -9.83 -8.40 -5.94
CA THR A 38 -9.81 -7.51 -7.12
C THR A 38 -10.09 -8.20 -8.44
N LEU A 39 -10.04 -9.54 -8.54
CA LEU A 39 -10.11 -10.31 -9.80
C LEU A 39 -11.28 -9.93 -10.73
N ASN A 40 -12.45 -9.67 -10.16
CA ASN A 40 -13.67 -9.35 -10.92
C ASN A 40 -14.07 -7.88 -10.80
N MET A 41 -13.17 -7.00 -10.33
CA MET A 41 -13.48 -5.59 -10.20
C MET A 41 -13.54 -4.88 -11.53
N THR A 42 -14.53 -4.00 -11.65
CA THR A 42 -14.68 -3.01 -12.71
C THR A 42 -14.67 -1.62 -12.11
N PHE A 43 -14.41 -0.59 -12.89
CA PHE A 43 -14.53 0.78 -12.43
C PHE A 43 -15.97 1.10 -12.07
N THR A 44 -16.21 1.52 -10.84
CA THR A 44 -17.55 1.83 -10.32
C THR A 44 -17.73 3.30 -9.99
N VAL A 45 -16.64 4.02 -9.75
CA VAL A 45 -16.64 5.43 -9.41
C VAL A 45 -16.15 6.23 -10.62
N VAL A 46 -16.77 7.40 -10.85
CA VAL A 46 -16.43 8.28 -11.97
C VAL A 46 -14.92 8.59 -12.00
N ASP A 47 -14.34 8.91 -10.85
CA ASP A 47 -12.92 9.25 -10.74
C ASP A 47 -11.98 8.10 -11.15
N ASP A 48 -12.39 6.86 -10.92
CA ASP A 48 -11.59 5.69 -11.26
C ASP A 48 -11.42 5.53 -12.77
N TYR A 49 -12.49 5.74 -13.55
CA TYR A 49 -12.39 5.58 -15.01
C TYR A 49 -12.12 6.89 -15.76
N VAL A 50 -12.46 8.06 -15.20
CA VAL A 50 -12.21 9.35 -15.87
C VAL A 50 -10.79 9.85 -15.62
N TYR A 51 -10.25 9.66 -14.43
CA TYR A 51 -8.94 10.21 -14.05
C TYR A 51 -7.88 9.14 -13.88
N TRP A 52 -7.98 8.33 -12.85
CA TRP A 52 -6.86 7.47 -12.41
C TRP A 52 -6.64 6.26 -13.31
N GLY A 53 -7.71 5.57 -13.68
CA GLY A 53 -7.63 4.38 -14.51
C GLY A 53 -7.31 4.68 -15.99
N ILE A 54 -7.86 5.78 -16.54
CA ILE A 54 -7.64 6.13 -17.93
C ILE A 54 -6.20 6.55 -18.21
N ILE A 55 -5.55 7.28 -17.28
CA ILE A 55 -4.13 7.65 -17.45
C ILE A 55 -3.25 6.40 -17.46
N GLY A 56 -3.50 5.46 -16.53
CA GLY A 56 -2.78 4.19 -16.50
C GLY A 56 -2.95 3.37 -17.79
N LYS A 57 -4.17 3.32 -18.33
CA LYS A 57 -4.46 2.69 -19.62
C LYS A 57 -3.74 3.37 -20.77
N TYR A 58 -3.77 4.71 -20.81
CA TYR A 58 -3.10 5.51 -21.82
C TYR A 58 -1.59 5.23 -21.82
N LEU A 59 -0.97 5.25 -20.64
CA LEU A 59 0.45 4.91 -20.47
C LEU A 59 0.79 3.52 -21.01
N TYR A 60 -0.05 2.54 -20.72
CA TYR A 60 0.18 1.16 -21.19
C TYR A 60 0.09 1.02 -22.70
N ILE A 61 -0.85 1.72 -23.34
CA ILE A 61 -1.05 1.65 -24.80
C ILE A 61 0.02 2.44 -25.55
N ASN A 62 0.37 3.65 -25.07
CA ASN A 62 1.19 4.60 -25.80
C ASN A 62 2.66 4.62 -25.36
N ASN A 63 3.00 4.03 -24.20
CA ASN A 63 4.33 4.03 -23.59
C ASN A 63 4.93 5.43 -23.36
N HIS A 64 4.10 6.45 -23.23
CA HIS A 64 4.50 7.82 -22.87
C HIS A 64 3.42 8.53 -22.07
N LEU A 65 3.81 9.55 -21.33
CA LEU A 65 2.88 10.39 -20.59
C LEU A 65 1.91 11.14 -21.53
N PRO A 66 0.65 11.37 -21.10
CA PRO A 66 -0.26 12.23 -21.83
C PRO A 66 0.33 13.62 -22.04
N VAL A 67 0.21 14.15 -23.23
CA VAL A 67 0.68 15.49 -23.61
C VAL A 67 -0.48 16.32 -24.16
N ALA A 68 -0.31 17.64 -24.23
CA ALA A 68 -1.30 18.53 -24.83
C ALA A 68 -1.65 18.08 -26.26
N GLY A 69 -2.94 18.02 -26.57
CA GLY A 69 -3.45 17.53 -27.86
C GLY A 69 -3.65 16.02 -27.94
N CYS A 70 -3.39 15.25 -26.91
CA CYS A 70 -3.79 13.84 -26.88
C CYS A 70 -5.32 13.70 -26.75
N ALA A 71 -5.83 12.48 -26.97
CA ALA A 71 -7.26 12.18 -26.96
C ALA A 71 -7.91 12.23 -25.54
N LEU A 72 -7.14 12.57 -24.50
CA LEU A 72 -7.65 12.70 -23.15
C LEU A 72 -8.15 14.12 -22.88
N ASP A 73 -9.09 14.25 -21.95
CA ASP A 73 -9.59 15.55 -21.48
C ASP A 73 -8.40 16.39 -20.95
N PRO A 74 -8.26 17.67 -21.37
CA PRO A 74 -7.18 18.55 -20.91
C PRO A 74 -7.08 18.68 -19.38
N ARG A 75 -8.19 18.55 -18.67
CA ARG A 75 -8.22 18.57 -17.18
C ARG A 75 -7.41 17.43 -16.57
N ILE A 76 -7.33 16.28 -17.27
CA ILE A 76 -6.58 15.11 -16.82
C ILE A 76 -5.07 15.38 -16.83
N LEU A 77 -4.60 16.22 -17.75
CA LEU A 77 -3.19 16.57 -17.87
C LEU A 77 -2.64 17.36 -16.68
N ALA A 78 -3.53 17.98 -15.90
CA ALA A 78 -3.16 18.72 -14.68
C ALA A 78 -2.87 17.81 -13.49
N TYR A 79 -3.29 16.54 -13.56
CA TYR A 79 -3.07 15.60 -12.43
C TYR A 79 -1.67 14.99 -12.49
N THR A 80 -1.07 14.87 -11.30
CA THR A 80 0.23 14.18 -11.18
C THR A 80 0.07 12.69 -11.49
N PRO A 81 0.90 12.12 -12.39
CA PRO A 81 0.73 10.73 -12.85
C PRO A 81 1.20 9.67 -11.86
N GLY A 82 1.51 10.02 -10.61
CA GLY A 82 2.17 9.13 -9.64
C GLY A 82 1.52 7.76 -9.49
N THR A 83 0.22 7.71 -9.16
CA THR A 83 -0.51 6.43 -9.04
C THR A 83 -0.66 5.72 -10.38
N SER A 84 -0.90 6.47 -11.45
CA SER A 84 -1.03 5.89 -12.79
C SER A 84 0.27 5.27 -13.31
N LEU A 85 1.44 5.81 -12.92
CA LEU A 85 2.75 5.19 -13.20
C LEU A 85 2.92 3.87 -12.46
N ILE A 86 2.40 3.77 -11.24
CA ILE A 86 2.40 2.51 -10.49
C ILE A 86 1.50 1.48 -11.18
N HIS A 87 0.30 1.88 -11.60
CA HIS A 87 -0.58 1.00 -12.37
C HIS A 87 0.10 0.53 -13.66
N TYR A 88 0.72 1.46 -14.41
CA TYR A 88 1.49 1.13 -15.62
C TYR A 88 2.60 0.12 -15.34
N PHE A 89 3.38 0.29 -14.27
CA PHE A 89 4.43 -0.67 -13.88
C PHE A 89 3.85 -2.08 -13.69
N PHE A 90 2.71 -2.20 -13.01
CA PHE A 90 2.06 -3.50 -12.81
C PHE A 90 1.48 -4.07 -14.10
N TYR A 91 0.94 -3.25 -15.02
CA TYR A 91 0.51 -3.72 -16.34
C TYR A 91 1.68 -4.26 -17.15
N PHE A 92 2.82 -3.57 -17.07
CA PHE A 92 4.05 -4.02 -17.72
C PHE A 92 4.51 -5.37 -17.17
N LEU A 93 4.56 -5.55 -15.87
CA LEU A 93 4.94 -6.81 -15.24
C LEU A 93 3.98 -7.97 -15.58
N MET A 94 2.68 -7.69 -15.66
CA MET A 94 1.66 -8.69 -15.96
C MET A 94 1.44 -8.90 -17.47
N GLY A 95 2.09 -8.11 -18.33
CA GLY A 95 1.99 -8.19 -19.78
C GLY A 95 0.62 -7.82 -20.36
N LYS A 96 -0.27 -7.22 -19.56
CA LYS A 96 -1.61 -6.83 -20.00
C LYS A 96 -2.18 -5.68 -19.18
N TYR A 97 -3.03 -4.87 -19.84
CA TYR A 97 -3.92 -3.94 -19.16
C TYR A 97 -5.12 -4.70 -18.57
N SER A 98 -5.46 -4.41 -17.34
CA SER A 98 -6.71 -4.86 -16.72
C SER A 98 -7.08 -3.96 -15.56
N VAL A 99 -8.39 -3.69 -15.40
CA VAL A 99 -8.93 -2.88 -14.29
C VAL A 99 -8.56 -3.48 -12.94
N HIS A 100 -8.64 -4.80 -12.79
CA HIS A 100 -8.28 -5.46 -11.54
C HIS A 100 -6.82 -5.26 -11.16
N ILE A 101 -5.91 -5.16 -12.16
CA ILE A 101 -4.48 -4.89 -11.90
C ILE A 101 -4.28 -3.49 -11.32
N SER A 102 -5.07 -2.49 -11.75
CA SER A 102 -5.03 -1.14 -11.18
C SER A 102 -5.36 -1.16 -9.69
N TYR A 103 -6.47 -1.79 -9.31
CA TYR A 103 -6.87 -1.92 -7.90
C TYR A 103 -5.85 -2.72 -7.10
N PHE A 104 -5.38 -3.81 -7.65
CA PHE A 104 -4.37 -4.63 -6.98
C PHE A 104 -3.06 -3.87 -6.75
N ALA A 105 -2.57 -3.14 -7.75
CA ALA A 105 -1.37 -2.31 -7.64
C ALA A 105 -1.50 -1.24 -6.55
N GLN A 106 -2.64 -0.55 -6.51
CA GLN A 106 -2.91 0.45 -5.47
C GLN A 106 -3.04 -0.18 -4.08
N ASN A 107 -3.70 -1.33 -3.98
CA ASN A 107 -3.85 -2.04 -2.72
C ASN A 107 -2.53 -2.57 -2.16
N ILE A 108 -1.57 -2.95 -3.00
CA ILE A 108 -0.21 -3.30 -2.54
C ILE A 108 0.43 -2.14 -1.79
N ILE A 109 0.34 -0.92 -2.35
CA ILE A 109 0.91 0.27 -1.69
C ILE A 109 0.17 0.58 -0.40
N LEU A 110 -1.16 0.52 -0.44
CA LEU A 110 -2.01 0.73 0.72
C LEU A 110 -1.68 -0.24 1.86
N ILE A 111 -1.60 -1.53 1.56
CA ILE A 111 -1.25 -2.57 2.52
C ILE A 111 0.18 -2.33 3.03
N SER A 112 1.13 -2.01 2.16
CA SER A 112 2.52 -1.72 2.54
C SER A 112 2.61 -0.54 3.51
N ALA A 113 1.87 0.54 3.24
CA ALA A 113 1.81 1.70 4.10
C ALA A 113 1.15 1.40 5.45
N LEU A 114 0.06 0.64 5.48
CA LEU A 114 -0.59 0.21 6.73
C LEU A 114 0.28 -0.74 7.55
N PHE A 115 1.22 -1.44 6.89
CA PHE A 115 2.04 -2.43 7.56
C PHE A 115 3.06 -1.84 8.53
N VAL A 116 3.27 -0.51 8.53
CA VAL A 116 4.15 0.19 9.49
C VAL A 116 3.72 0.04 10.94
N VAL A 117 2.44 -0.23 11.20
CA VAL A 117 1.92 -0.45 12.57
C VAL A 117 2.20 -1.85 13.12
N VAL A 118 2.81 -2.72 12.30
CA VAL A 118 3.11 -4.09 12.73
C VAL A 118 4.32 -4.10 13.65
N ASP A 119 4.04 -4.38 14.92
CA ASP A 119 5.05 -4.56 15.95
C ASP A 119 5.61 -5.99 15.88
N LYS A 120 6.92 -6.10 15.70
CA LYS A 120 7.63 -7.37 15.61
C LYS A 120 7.62 -8.17 16.94
N GLU A 121 7.36 -7.49 18.05
CA GLU A 121 7.38 -8.11 19.38
C GLU A 121 5.99 -8.60 19.80
N ASN A 122 4.92 -8.00 19.28
CA ASN A 122 3.56 -8.34 19.67
C ASN A 122 2.60 -8.43 18.48
N ILE A 123 2.59 -9.58 17.83
CA ILE A 123 1.77 -9.83 16.65
C ILE A 123 0.26 -9.68 16.90
N LYS A 124 -0.23 -10.06 18.09
CA LYS A 124 -1.66 -9.90 18.43
C LYS A 124 -2.05 -8.43 18.50
N LYS A 125 -1.21 -7.59 19.09
CA LYS A 125 -1.38 -6.14 19.15
C LYS A 125 -1.35 -5.53 17.75
N SER A 126 -0.46 -6.01 16.90
CA SER A 126 -0.35 -5.58 15.49
C SER A 126 -1.62 -5.88 14.70
N ILE A 127 -2.17 -7.09 14.83
CA ILE A 127 -3.43 -7.47 14.18
C ILE A 127 -4.58 -6.58 14.66
N ALA A 128 -4.64 -6.29 15.96
CA ALA A 128 -5.66 -5.39 16.50
C ALA A 128 -5.54 -3.98 15.93
N TYR A 129 -4.34 -3.41 15.86
CA TYR A 129 -4.11 -2.08 15.28
C TYR A 129 -4.44 -2.03 13.79
N LEU A 130 -4.01 -3.03 13.01
CA LEU A 130 -4.37 -3.13 11.59
C LEU A 130 -5.89 -3.22 11.43
N GLY A 131 -6.56 -4.05 12.23
CA GLY A 131 -8.01 -4.18 12.21
C GLY A 131 -8.72 -2.85 12.51
N ILE A 132 -8.30 -2.14 13.56
CA ILE A 132 -8.84 -0.83 13.91
C ILE A 132 -8.64 0.17 12.78
N LEU A 133 -7.43 0.24 12.19
CA LEU A 133 -7.14 1.15 11.09
C LEU A 133 -7.99 0.85 9.86
N ILE A 134 -8.13 -0.41 9.47
CA ILE A 134 -8.98 -0.82 8.34
C ILE A 134 -10.44 -0.43 8.60
N ILE A 135 -10.95 -0.66 9.81
CA ILE A 135 -12.31 -0.27 10.19
C ILE A 135 -12.47 1.25 10.10
N LEU A 136 -11.56 2.03 10.69
CA LEU A 136 -11.61 3.49 10.64
C LEU A 136 -11.56 4.00 9.20
N LEU A 137 -10.64 3.49 8.38
CA LEU A 137 -10.56 3.86 6.97
C LEU A 137 -11.87 3.56 6.22
N THR A 138 -12.45 2.40 6.48
CA THR A 138 -13.72 2.02 5.85
C THR A 138 -14.88 2.91 6.30
N LEU A 139 -14.91 3.32 7.57
CA LEU A 139 -15.94 4.23 8.10
C LEU A 139 -15.81 5.65 7.52
N PHE A 140 -14.58 6.17 7.39
CA PHE A 140 -14.37 7.56 6.93
C PHE A 140 -14.39 7.70 5.40
N PHE A 141 -13.83 6.75 4.67
CA PHE A 141 -13.66 6.84 3.21
C PHE A 141 -14.51 5.83 2.42
N GLY A 142 -15.28 4.99 3.10
CA GLY A 142 -15.97 3.86 2.49
C GLY A 142 -14.99 2.75 2.11
N SER A 143 -15.28 2.03 1.03
CA SER A 143 -14.46 0.89 0.62
C SER A 143 -13.17 1.33 -0.08
N VAL A 144 -12.15 1.69 0.69
CA VAL A 144 -10.84 2.18 0.18
C VAL A 144 -10.12 1.18 -0.73
N PHE A 145 -10.36 -0.11 -0.55
CA PHE A 145 -9.74 -1.17 -1.37
C PHE A 145 -10.40 -1.37 -2.74
N THR A 146 -11.50 -0.66 -3.01
CA THR A 146 -12.29 -0.76 -4.24
C THR A 146 -12.39 0.55 -5.01
N LYS A 147 -11.49 1.50 -4.73
CA LYS A 147 -11.43 2.81 -5.38
C LYS A 147 -9.98 3.15 -5.73
N LEU A 148 -9.77 3.87 -6.82
CA LEU A 148 -8.45 4.36 -7.24
C LEU A 148 -8.16 5.80 -6.78
N GLN A 149 -8.97 6.38 -5.91
CA GLN A 149 -8.79 7.74 -5.42
C GLN A 149 -7.45 7.90 -4.69
N VAL A 150 -6.77 8.99 -4.96
CA VAL A 150 -5.43 9.28 -4.40
C VAL A 150 -5.50 9.85 -2.99
N ASP A 151 -6.59 10.52 -2.64
CA ASP A 151 -6.69 11.28 -1.38
C ASP A 151 -6.49 10.41 -0.14
N TYR A 152 -7.17 9.27 -0.06
CA TYR A 152 -6.99 8.36 1.06
C TYR A 152 -5.64 7.64 1.02
N LEU A 153 -5.12 7.34 -0.18
CA LEU A 153 -3.79 6.74 -0.32
C LEU A 153 -2.72 7.69 0.22
N LEU A 154 -2.78 8.95 -0.16
CA LEU A 154 -1.88 9.99 0.34
C LEU A 154 -2.00 10.16 1.86
N SER A 155 -3.24 10.18 2.39
CA SER A 155 -3.50 10.27 3.82
C SER A 155 -2.86 9.12 4.60
N ILE A 156 -2.94 7.89 4.07
CA ILE A 156 -2.35 6.71 4.71
C ILE A 156 -0.82 6.74 4.61
N ILE A 157 -0.26 7.16 3.49
CA ILE A 157 1.20 7.33 3.35
C ILE A 157 1.70 8.38 4.34
N CYS A 158 1.04 9.53 4.46
CA CYS A 158 1.38 10.55 5.45
C CYS A 158 1.29 10.00 6.87
N PHE A 159 0.21 9.29 7.21
CA PHE A 159 0.09 8.61 8.50
C PHE A 159 1.26 7.67 8.76
N SER A 160 1.65 6.89 7.77
CA SER A 160 2.76 5.93 7.88
C SER A 160 4.09 6.61 8.16
N ILE A 161 4.37 7.73 7.48
CA ILE A 161 5.57 8.56 7.71
C ILE A 161 5.57 9.10 9.15
N PHE A 162 4.45 9.68 9.60
CA PHE A 162 4.33 10.17 10.97
C PHE A 162 4.46 9.07 12.01
N TRP A 163 3.88 7.90 11.74
CA TRP A 163 3.99 6.74 12.63
C TRP A 163 5.44 6.29 12.78
N ILE A 164 6.18 6.15 11.66
CA ILE A 164 7.60 5.80 11.67
C ILE A 164 8.39 6.86 12.44
N TYR A 165 8.20 8.13 12.09
CA TYR A 165 8.89 9.25 12.73
C TYR A 165 8.68 9.28 14.25
N TYR A 166 7.45 9.04 14.70
CA TYR A 166 7.11 9.07 16.13
C TYR A 166 7.69 7.88 16.90
N ASN A 167 7.68 6.68 16.28
CA ASN A 167 8.09 5.45 16.97
C ASN A 167 9.57 5.12 16.78
N GLU A 168 10.26 5.74 15.81
CA GLU A 168 11.68 5.50 15.58
C GLU A 168 12.53 6.12 16.70
N LYS A 169 13.37 5.30 17.31
CA LYS A 169 14.28 5.72 18.39
C LYS A 169 15.62 6.25 17.86
N ASN A 170 15.99 5.89 16.64
CA ASN A 170 17.22 6.32 16.00
C ASN A 170 17.01 7.66 15.30
N ILE A 171 17.68 8.71 15.79
CA ILE A 171 17.54 10.08 15.26
C ILE A 171 17.95 10.19 13.79
N HIS A 172 18.93 9.40 13.35
CA HIS A 172 19.37 9.40 11.95
C HIS A 172 18.30 8.83 11.00
N LEU A 173 17.57 7.79 11.44
CA LEU A 173 16.45 7.26 10.67
C LEU A 173 15.26 8.22 10.66
N LYS A 174 15.02 8.96 11.77
CA LYS A 174 13.98 10.00 11.81
C LYS A 174 14.21 11.13 10.81
N LEU A 175 15.46 11.44 10.49
CA LEU A 175 15.78 12.49 9.52
C LEU A 175 15.64 12.04 8.06
N LEU A 176 15.50 10.74 7.82
CA LEU A 176 15.34 10.14 6.48
C LEU A 176 13.89 9.82 6.13
N THR A 177 12.97 9.86 7.10
CA THR A 177 11.52 9.67 6.93
C THR A 177 10.77 10.99 6.86
#